data_704f0140374c1b06ba2e80fbdba6cba8
#
_entry.id   704f0140374c1b06ba2e80fbdba6cba8
#
_cell.length_a   1.000
_cell.length_b   1.000
_cell.length_c   1.000
_cell.angle_alpha   90.00
_cell.angle_beta   90.00
_cell.angle_gamma   90.00
#
_symmetry.space_group_name_H-M   'P 1'
#
loop_
_entity.id
_entity.type
_entity.pdbx_description
1 polymer ?
#
loop_
_entity_poly.entity_id
_entity_poly.type
_entity_poly.pdbx_seq_one_letter_code
_entity_poly.pdbx_strand_id
1 'polypeptide(L)'
;MTTDRKRLLAALLLLVGCASTKVESTWTNPNLPARKIKSFAVFASTGYPSGRIEFEQQLTDALRKRGLDAIPGYQFVEYDEYPGKQEILRRVQAKGVQGALISKTIQSFTKEDINPVVVGGAVSSGWDAAGFYEYWSAPLTFAEYTTEENKFIGETVLWSLPDDKAMWAMRTSTRRTDPGAFADDIAATVAADLRRAGILPE
;
A
#
# COMPACT_ATOMS: atom_id res chain seq x y z
N MET A 1 -32.88 -9.88 39.58
CA MET A 1 -32.99 -10.09 38.14
C MET A 1 -32.19 -9.07 37.28
N THR A 2 -31.05 -8.58 37.72
CA THR A 2 -30.25 -7.55 37.01
C THR A 2 -28.85 -8.03 36.57
N THR A 3 -28.44 -9.25 36.95
CA THR A 3 -27.10 -9.78 36.70
C THR A 3 -26.96 -10.42 35.30
N ASP A 4 -28.07 -10.94 34.75
CA ASP A 4 -28.05 -11.64 33.46
C ASP A 4 -27.96 -10.70 32.24
N ARG A 5 -28.51 -9.48 32.34
CA ARG A 5 -28.42 -8.49 31.26
C ARG A 5 -26.98 -7.99 30.98
N LYS A 6 -26.14 -7.89 32.02
CA LYS A 6 -24.74 -7.47 31.87
C LYS A 6 -23.87 -8.58 31.25
N ARG A 7 -24.20 -9.84 31.51
CA ARG A 7 -23.50 -10.99 30.89
C ARG A 7 -23.86 -11.18 29.41
N LEU A 8 -25.11 -10.87 29.01
CA LEU A 8 -25.52 -10.89 27.61
C LEU A 8 -24.87 -9.77 26.80
N LEU A 9 -24.68 -8.58 27.37
CA LEU A 9 -23.97 -7.48 26.67
C LEU A 9 -22.47 -7.76 26.47
N ALA A 10 -21.85 -8.45 27.42
CA ALA A 10 -20.42 -8.83 27.31
C ALA A 10 -20.17 -9.92 26.25
N ALA A 11 -21.17 -10.81 26.02
CA ALA A 11 -21.06 -11.88 25.02
C ALA A 11 -21.26 -11.37 23.57
N LEU A 12 -21.94 -10.23 23.38
CA LEU A 12 -22.22 -9.69 22.04
C LEU A 12 -21.03 -8.91 21.45
N LEU A 13 -20.03 -8.58 22.26
CA LEU A 13 -18.82 -7.86 21.82
C LEU A 13 -17.73 -8.76 21.21
N LEU A 14 -17.90 -10.08 21.22
CA LEU A 14 -16.89 -11.04 20.76
C LEU A 14 -17.11 -11.57 19.34
N LEU A 15 -18.12 -11.11 18.60
CA LEU A 15 -18.46 -11.63 17.27
C LEU A 15 -18.06 -10.70 16.10
N VAL A 16 -17.27 -9.67 16.33
CA VAL A 16 -16.67 -8.92 15.21
C VAL A 16 -15.39 -9.64 14.78
N GLY A 17 -15.54 -10.82 14.25
CA GLY A 17 -14.50 -11.49 13.46
C GLY A 17 -14.36 -10.75 12.13
N CYS A 18 -13.85 -9.52 12.17
CA CYS A 18 -13.59 -8.74 10.98
C CYS A 18 -12.53 -9.44 10.15
N ALA A 19 -12.85 -9.69 8.87
CA ALA A 19 -11.83 -9.94 7.87
C ALA A 19 -10.85 -8.77 7.93
N SER A 20 -9.74 -8.93 8.62
CA SER A 20 -8.73 -7.88 8.83
C SER A 20 -7.58 -8.09 7.86
N THR A 21 -6.96 -7.00 7.45
CA THR A 21 -5.70 -7.05 6.74
C THR A 21 -4.60 -7.46 7.72
N LYS A 22 -3.89 -8.52 7.38
CA LYS A 22 -2.78 -9.04 8.19
C LYS A 22 -1.45 -8.56 7.62
N VAL A 23 -0.59 -8.02 8.46
CA VAL A 23 0.80 -7.75 8.11
C VAL A 23 1.59 -9.04 8.16
N GLU A 24 2.14 -9.46 7.04
CA GLU A 24 2.96 -10.68 6.92
C GLU A 24 4.43 -10.38 7.25
N SER A 25 4.94 -9.25 6.78
CA SER A 25 6.30 -8.79 7.05
C SER A 25 6.43 -7.28 6.88
N THR A 26 7.40 -6.71 7.57
CA THR A 26 7.87 -5.33 7.35
C THR A 26 9.39 -5.32 7.22
N TRP A 27 9.89 -4.36 6.48
CA TRP A 27 11.31 -4.10 6.33
C TRP A 27 11.57 -2.59 6.45
N THR A 28 12.65 -2.23 7.09
CA THR A 28 13.14 -0.87 7.17
C THR A 28 14.59 -0.86 6.69
N ASN A 29 14.94 0.08 5.83
CA ASN A 29 16.28 0.17 5.31
C ASN A 29 17.28 0.39 6.46
N PRO A 30 18.25 -0.50 6.67
CA PRO A 30 19.23 -0.34 7.76
C PRO A 30 20.13 0.88 7.56
N ASN A 31 20.25 1.35 6.32
CA ASN A 31 21.00 2.55 5.95
C ASN A 31 20.04 3.68 5.58
N LEU A 32 19.09 3.98 6.46
CA LEU A 32 18.13 5.05 6.23
C LEU A 32 18.85 6.36 5.89
N PRO A 33 18.40 7.08 4.85
CA PRO A 33 18.81 8.46 4.65
C PRO A 33 18.51 9.28 5.91
N ALA A 34 19.39 10.19 6.28
CA ALA A 34 19.19 11.06 7.46
C ALA A 34 17.98 12.00 7.31
N ARG A 35 17.34 11.99 6.15
CA ARG A 35 16.22 12.85 5.79
C ARG A 35 14.89 12.25 6.30
N LYS A 36 14.10 13.10 6.94
CA LYS A 36 12.69 12.80 7.25
C LYS A 36 11.82 13.10 6.03
N ILE A 37 10.83 12.25 5.78
CA ILE A 37 9.83 12.45 4.74
C ILE A 37 8.63 13.18 5.35
N LYS A 38 8.34 14.38 4.84
CA LYS A 38 7.20 15.20 5.29
C LYS A 38 5.97 14.99 4.42
N SER A 39 6.18 14.78 3.12
CA SER A 39 5.11 14.61 2.14
C SER A 39 5.44 13.52 1.15
N PHE A 40 4.43 12.81 0.68
CA PHE A 40 4.63 11.76 -0.32
C PHE A 40 3.46 11.64 -1.30
N ALA A 41 3.80 11.25 -2.53
CA ALA A 41 2.84 10.83 -3.53
C ALA A 41 2.44 9.38 -3.30
N VAL A 42 1.16 9.08 -3.45
CA VAL A 42 0.60 7.73 -3.27
C VAL A 42 0.29 7.16 -4.64
N PHE A 43 1.06 6.18 -5.06
CA PHE A 43 0.88 5.47 -6.31
C PHE A 43 0.33 4.06 -6.04
N ALA A 44 -0.59 3.62 -6.88
CA ALA A 44 -1.05 2.25 -6.91
C ALA A 44 -0.72 1.58 -8.25
N SER A 45 -0.48 0.29 -8.20
CA SER A 45 -0.42 -0.55 -9.39
C SER A 45 -1.51 -1.60 -9.26
N THR A 46 -2.55 -1.45 -10.06
CA THR A 46 -3.72 -2.35 -10.12
C THR A 46 -3.90 -2.81 -11.56
N GLY A 47 -4.54 -3.97 -11.75
CA GLY A 47 -4.82 -4.47 -13.10
C GLY A 47 -5.81 -3.63 -13.90
N TYR A 48 -6.48 -2.67 -13.25
CA TYR A 48 -7.51 -1.82 -13.87
C TYR A 48 -7.25 -0.35 -13.53
N PRO A 49 -7.22 0.50 -14.54
CA PRO A 49 -6.91 1.91 -14.37
C PRO A 49 -7.90 2.71 -13.51
N SER A 50 -9.22 2.44 -13.63
CA SER A 50 -10.21 3.04 -12.74
C SER A 50 -9.99 2.66 -11.27
N GLY A 51 -9.64 1.41 -11.00
CA GLY A 51 -9.28 0.93 -9.68
C GLY A 51 -8.01 1.60 -9.11
N ARG A 52 -7.07 1.99 -9.99
CA ARG A 52 -5.89 2.76 -9.58
C ARG A 52 -6.28 4.11 -8.98
N ILE A 53 -7.05 4.90 -9.72
CA ILE A 53 -7.47 6.24 -9.29
C ILE A 53 -8.26 6.16 -7.98
N GLU A 54 -9.23 5.26 -7.91
CA GLU A 54 -10.06 5.07 -6.73
C GLU A 54 -9.21 4.69 -5.50
N PHE A 55 -8.34 3.70 -5.65
CA PHE A 55 -7.50 3.25 -4.54
C PHE A 55 -6.47 4.29 -4.10
N GLU A 56 -5.82 4.99 -5.05
CA GLU A 56 -4.92 6.11 -4.73
C GLU A 56 -5.64 7.20 -3.93
N GLN A 57 -6.89 7.53 -4.30
CA GLN A 57 -7.69 8.51 -3.57
C GLN A 57 -8.04 8.00 -2.16
N GLN A 58 -8.57 6.79 -2.04
CA GLN A 58 -8.98 6.22 -0.76
C GLN A 58 -7.78 6.09 0.21
N LEU A 59 -6.63 5.59 -0.28
CA LEU A 59 -5.43 5.48 0.54
C LEU A 59 -4.89 6.85 0.94
N THR A 60 -4.89 7.81 0.03
CA THR A 60 -4.48 9.19 0.33
C THR A 60 -5.36 9.81 1.42
N ASP A 61 -6.67 9.68 1.32
CA ASP A 61 -7.59 10.23 2.31
C ASP A 61 -7.45 9.55 3.67
N ALA A 62 -7.23 8.24 3.68
CA ALA A 62 -6.98 7.49 4.91
C ALA A 62 -5.67 7.90 5.59
N LEU A 63 -4.62 8.21 4.82
CA LEU A 63 -3.34 8.71 5.32
C LEU A 63 -3.47 10.14 5.86
N ARG A 64 -4.18 11.01 5.15
CA ARG A 64 -4.46 12.39 5.60
C ARG A 64 -5.24 12.44 6.92
N LYS A 65 -6.24 11.57 7.09
CA LYS A 65 -6.97 11.41 8.37
C LYS A 65 -6.04 11.06 9.54
N ARG A 66 -4.86 10.49 9.25
CA ARG A 66 -3.82 10.13 10.23
C ARG A 66 -2.71 11.19 10.37
N GLY A 67 -2.93 12.37 9.77
CA GLY A 67 -2.00 13.49 9.86
C GLY A 67 -0.79 13.41 8.93
N LEU A 68 -0.86 12.58 7.88
CA LEU A 68 0.21 12.48 6.90
C LEU A 68 -0.10 13.37 5.68
N ASP A 69 0.91 14.09 5.20
CA ASP A 69 0.79 14.90 3.98
C ASP A 69 0.98 14.00 2.75
N ALA A 70 -0.13 13.66 2.11
CA ALA A 70 -0.16 12.73 0.98
C ALA A 70 -0.92 13.34 -0.21
N ILE A 71 -0.45 13.05 -1.43
CA ILE A 71 -1.05 13.48 -2.69
C ILE A 71 -1.26 12.24 -3.56
N PRO A 72 -2.46 12.02 -4.13
CA PRO A 72 -2.69 10.84 -4.97
C PRO A 72 -1.89 10.92 -6.27
N GLY A 73 -1.38 9.78 -6.72
CA GLY A 73 -0.46 9.66 -7.85
C GLY A 73 -1.08 10.09 -9.19
N TYR A 74 -2.40 9.91 -9.35
CA TYR A 74 -3.10 10.35 -10.57
C TYR A 74 -3.04 11.88 -10.79
N GLN A 75 -2.70 12.68 -9.79
CA GLN A 75 -2.44 14.11 -9.97
C GLN A 75 -1.09 14.41 -10.62
N PHE A 76 -0.22 13.43 -10.72
CA PHE A 76 1.09 13.54 -11.36
C PHE A 76 1.15 12.79 -12.68
N VAL A 77 0.37 11.71 -12.81
CA VAL A 77 0.35 10.83 -13.99
C VAL A 77 -1.10 10.50 -14.30
N GLU A 78 -1.59 11.04 -15.42
CA GLU A 78 -2.94 10.77 -15.89
C GLU A 78 -3.12 9.28 -16.25
N TYR A 79 -4.36 8.91 -16.48
CA TYR A 79 -4.78 7.52 -16.68
C TYR A 79 -4.09 6.82 -17.86
N ASP A 80 -3.97 7.48 -18.96
CA ASP A 80 -3.44 6.99 -20.24
C ASP A 80 -2.03 7.52 -20.55
N GLU A 81 -1.44 8.22 -19.59
CA GLU A 81 -0.12 8.81 -19.75
C GLU A 81 0.97 7.85 -19.25
N TYR A 82 2.04 7.71 -20.02
CA TYR A 82 3.23 6.93 -19.69
C TYR A 82 4.48 7.80 -19.69
N PRO A 83 4.58 8.79 -18.81
CA PRO A 83 5.74 9.67 -18.76
C PRO A 83 6.97 8.89 -18.31
N GLY A 84 8.14 9.25 -18.82
CA GLY A 84 9.40 8.71 -18.35
C GLY A 84 9.75 9.17 -16.93
N LYS A 85 10.70 8.48 -16.30
CA LYS A 85 11.17 8.74 -14.92
C LYS A 85 11.42 10.22 -14.62
N GLN A 86 12.16 10.90 -15.50
CA GLN A 86 12.55 12.30 -15.29
C GLN A 86 11.33 13.23 -15.24
N GLU A 87 10.33 13.00 -16.08
CA GLU A 87 9.12 13.82 -16.12
C GLU A 87 8.28 13.62 -14.85
N ILE A 88 8.11 12.38 -14.39
CA ILE A 88 7.41 12.12 -13.12
C ILE A 88 8.14 12.78 -11.96
N LEU A 89 9.44 12.60 -11.85
CA LEU A 89 10.25 13.23 -10.80
C LEU A 89 10.12 14.76 -10.83
N ARG A 90 10.16 15.36 -12.03
CA ARG A 90 9.96 16.80 -12.17
C ARG A 90 8.59 17.25 -11.64
N ARG A 91 7.52 16.54 -11.97
CA ARG A 91 6.15 16.87 -11.51
C ARG A 91 5.99 16.73 -10.00
N VAL A 92 6.52 15.65 -9.42
CA VAL A 92 6.44 15.41 -7.97
C VAL A 92 7.28 16.44 -7.20
N GLN A 93 8.49 16.74 -7.67
CA GLN A 93 9.38 17.74 -7.06
C GLN A 93 8.78 19.16 -7.13
N ALA A 94 8.12 19.52 -8.22
CA ALA A 94 7.43 20.80 -8.36
C ALA A 94 6.32 21.02 -7.30
N LYS A 95 5.79 19.95 -6.71
CA LYS A 95 4.84 19.99 -5.59
C LYS A 95 5.51 19.86 -4.21
N GLY A 96 6.84 19.83 -4.14
CA GLY A 96 7.59 19.67 -2.89
C GLY A 96 7.50 18.28 -2.26
N VAL A 97 7.06 17.27 -3.03
CA VAL A 97 6.93 15.90 -2.55
C VAL A 97 8.31 15.25 -2.39
N GLN A 98 8.53 14.61 -1.26
CA GLN A 98 9.83 14.03 -0.88
C GLN A 98 9.86 12.50 -0.98
N GLY A 99 8.71 11.83 -0.85
CA GLY A 99 8.60 10.39 -0.91
C GLY A 99 7.57 9.90 -1.92
N ALA A 100 7.68 8.65 -2.32
CA ALA A 100 6.65 7.93 -3.07
C ALA A 100 6.24 6.68 -2.29
N LEU A 101 4.97 6.59 -1.93
CA LEU A 101 4.37 5.40 -1.35
C LEU A 101 3.70 4.62 -2.48
N ILE A 102 4.22 3.44 -2.80
CA ILE A 102 3.71 2.60 -3.88
C ILE A 102 3.02 1.39 -3.26
N SER A 103 1.76 1.18 -3.60
CA SER A 103 1.01 -0.01 -3.19
C SER A 103 0.67 -0.86 -4.42
N LYS A 104 1.03 -2.14 -4.38
CA LYS A 104 0.77 -3.13 -5.44
C LYS A 104 0.03 -4.32 -4.88
N THR A 105 -0.91 -4.87 -5.65
CA THR A 105 -1.40 -6.23 -5.42
C THR A 105 -0.43 -7.19 -6.14
N ILE A 106 0.26 -8.00 -5.37
CA ILE A 106 1.26 -8.94 -5.93
C ILE A 106 0.69 -10.34 -6.16
N GLN A 107 -0.40 -10.68 -5.47
CA GLN A 107 -1.14 -11.93 -5.69
C GLN A 107 -2.63 -11.74 -5.38
N SER A 108 -3.46 -12.38 -6.19
CA SER A 108 -4.91 -12.46 -5.97
C SER A 108 -5.35 -13.91 -6.14
N PHE A 109 -6.13 -14.39 -5.20
CA PHE A 109 -6.73 -15.73 -5.22
C PHE A 109 -8.24 -15.58 -5.16
N THR A 110 -8.97 -16.07 -6.16
CA THR A 110 -10.43 -16.04 -6.18
C THR A 110 -10.99 -17.46 -6.14
N LYS A 111 -12.14 -17.60 -5.50
CA LYS A 111 -12.77 -18.91 -5.31
C LYS A 111 -13.31 -19.51 -6.62
N GLU A 112 -13.56 -18.66 -7.61
CA GLU A 112 -14.26 -19.04 -8.86
C GLU A 112 -13.32 -19.20 -10.06
N ASP A 113 -12.08 -18.73 -9.95
CA ASP A 113 -11.13 -18.81 -11.06
C ASP A 113 -10.30 -20.09 -10.95
N ILE A 114 -10.51 -20.96 -11.93
CA ILE A 114 -9.64 -22.13 -12.18
C ILE A 114 -8.22 -21.66 -12.60
N ASN A 115 -8.11 -20.39 -12.94
CA ASN A 115 -6.85 -19.71 -13.29
C ASN A 115 -6.67 -18.45 -12.43
N PRO A 116 -6.06 -18.55 -11.27
CA PRO A 116 -5.78 -17.36 -10.44
C PRO A 116 -4.81 -16.45 -11.16
N VAL A 117 -5.21 -15.21 -11.28
CA VAL A 117 -4.38 -14.15 -11.80
C VAL A 117 -3.40 -13.74 -10.71
N VAL A 118 -2.18 -14.15 -10.80
CA VAL A 118 -1.10 -13.62 -9.98
C VAL A 118 -0.58 -12.35 -10.64
N VAL A 119 -0.78 -11.26 -9.94
CA VAL A 119 -0.32 -9.95 -10.35
C VAL A 119 0.93 -9.64 -9.54
N GLY A 120 2.09 -10.03 -10.01
CA GLY A 120 3.31 -9.74 -9.29
C GLY A 120 4.54 -9.70 -10.18
N GLY A 121 5.12 -8.55 -10.32
CA GLY A 121 6.54 -8.48 -10.52
C GLY A 121 7.16 -8.79 -9.15
N ALA A 122 7.46 -10.04 -8.85
CA ALA A 122 8.32 -10.33 -7.74
C ALA A 122 9.68 -9.72 -8.06
N VAL A 123 9.95 -8.56 -7.49
CA VAL A 123 11.34 -8.15 -7.35
C VAL A 123 11.89 -9.06 -6.26
N SER A 124 12.26 -10.27 -6.70
CA SER A 124 12.82 -11.32 -5.84
C SER A 124 14.23 -10.98 -5.34
N SER A 125 14.74 -9.85 -5.72
CA SER A 125 16.04 -9.34 -5.30
C SER A 125 15.83 -7.97 -4.65
N GLY A 126 15.59 -7.98 -3.36
CA GLY A 126 15.63 -6.84 -2.45
C GLY A 126 15.19 -5.48 -3.04
N TRP A 127 14.41 -4.75 -2.29
CA TRP A 127 14.01 -3.36 -2.62
C TRP A 127 15.19 -2.40 -2.87
N ASP A 128 16.43 -2.88 -2.75
CA ASP A 128 17.67 -2.13 -2.94
C ASP A 128 18.13 -2.06 -4.41
N ALA A 129 17.60 -2.91 -5.29
CA ALA A 129 18.15 -3.10 -6.64
C ALA A 129 17.49 -2.23 -7.71
N ALA A 130 16.29 -1.71 -7.47
CA ALA A 130 15.55 -0.87 -8.41
C ALA A 130 15.29 0.51 -7.80
N GLY A 131 15.19 1.55 -8.62
CA GLY A 131 14.73 2.85 -8.20
C GLY A 131 13.20 2.90 -8.11
N PHE A 132 12.68 4.01 -7.61
CA PHE A 132 11.24 4.27 -7.51
C PHE A 132 10.48 4.01 -8.81
N TYR A 133 10.97 4.55 -9.91
CA TYR A 133 10.28 4.48 -11.20
C TYR A 133 10.24 3.05 -11.74
N GLU A 134 11.35 2.35 -11.69
CA GLU A 134 11.50 0.97 -12.15
C GLU A 134 10.58 0.04 -11.34
N TYR A 135 10.49 0.28 -10.03
CA TYR A 135 9.59 -0.47 -9.17
C TYR A 135 8.12 -0.20 -9.51
N TRP A 136 7.72 1.07 -9.66
CA TRP A 136 6.34 1.44 -9.95
C TRP A 136 5.89 1.00 -11.34
N SER A 137 6.72 1.22 -12.37
CA SER A 137 6.38 0.93 -13.78
C SER A 137 6.57 -0.53 -14.17
N ALA A 138 7.14 -1.37 -13.30
CA ALA A 138 7.33 -2.79 -13.58
C ALA A 138 5.98 -3.46 -13.93
N PRO A 139 5.93 -4.22 -15.04
CA PRO A 139 4.73 -4.95 -15.41
C PRO A 139 4.29 -5.88 -14.29
N LEU A 140 2.98 -5.97 -14.11
CA LEU A 140 2.40 -6.98 -13.25
C LEU A 140 2.50 -8.32 -14.00
N THR A 141 3.22 -9.29 -13.45
CA THR A 141 3.31 -10.63 -14.02
C THR A 141 2.27 -11.55 -13.38
N PHE A 142 1.69 -12.40 -14.17
CA PHE A 142 0.62 -13.31 -13.75
C PHE A 142 1.19 -14.72 -13.60
N ALA A 143 0.93 -15.39 -12.48
CA ALA A 143 1.24 -16.80 -12.29
C ALA A 143 -0.03 -17.55 -11.85
N GLU A 144 -0.17 -18.78 -12.31
CA GLU A 144 -1.34 -19.60 -12.09
C GLU A 144 -1.23 -20.38 -10.78
N TYR A 145 -2.16 -20.17 -9.83
CA TYR A 145 -2.29 -20.96 -8.60
C TYR A 145 -3.74 -21.30 -8.34
N THR A 146 -4.01 -22.51 -7.92
CA THR A 146 -5.35 -22.93 -7.48
C THR A 146 -5.45 -22.82 -5.97
N THR A 147 -6.32 -21.94 -5.46
CA THR A 147 -6.74 -21.94 -4.04
C THR A 147 -8.24 -21.68 -3.92
N GLU A 148 -8.84 -22.21 -2.86
CA GLU A 148 -10.29 -22.07 -2.62
C GLU A 148 -10.68 -20.76 -1.91
N GLU A 149 -9.77 -19.81 -1.70
CA GLU A 149 -10.02 -18.63 -0.87
C GLU A 149 -9.78 -17.32 -1.64
N ASN A 150 -10.72 -16.38 -1.50
CA ASN A 150 -10.51 -14.99 -1.91
C ASN A 150 -9.47 -14.34 -0.98
N LYS A 151 -8.24 -14.29 -1.42
CA LYS A 151 -7.12 -13.71 -0.68
C LYS A 151 -6.30 -12.82 -1.60
N PHE A 152 -5.98 -11.62 -1.12
CA PHE A 152 -5.10 -10.69 -1.81
C PHE A 152 -3.82 -10.54 -1.00
N ILE A 153 -2.69 -10.58 -1.68
CA ILE A 153 -1.39 -10.25 -1.10
C ILE A 153 -0.95 -8.93 -1.71
N GLY A 154 -0.74 -7.94 -0.86
CA GLY A 154 -0.29 -6.61 -1.23
C GLY A 154 1.14 -6.35 -0.77
N GLU A 155 1.83 -5.50 -1.49
CA GLU A 155 3.11 -4.95 -1.10
C GLU A 155 3.03 -3.42 -1.15
N THR A 156 3.46 -2.77 -0.09
CA THR A 156 3.51 -1.30 0.01
C THR A 156 4.92 -0.89 0.36
N VAL A 157 5.51 -0.01 -0.46
CA VAL A 157 6.90 0.43 -0.30
C VAL A 157 6.96 1.96 -0.28
N LEU A 158 7.67 2.53 0.66
CA LEU A 158 8.00 3.97 0.70
C LEU A 158 9.40 4.19 0.14
N TRP A 159 9.49 5.06 -0.84
CA TRP A 159 10.73 5.50 -1.48
C TRP A 159 11.06 6.93 -1.09
N SER A 160 12.35 7.21 -0.87
CA SER A 160 12.90 8.56 -0.86
C SER A 160 13.14 8.98 -2.32
N LEU A 161 12.45 10.01 -2.78
CA LEU A 161 12.60 10.50 -4.16
C LEU A 161 13.96 11.18 -4.40
N PRO A 162 14.49 11.99 -3.45
CA PRO A 162 15.81 12.59 -3.62
C PRO A 162 16.96 11.59 -3.65
N ASP A 163 16.82 10.47 -2.95
CA ASP A 163 17.88 9.46 -2.84
C ASP A 163 17.65 8.29 -3.79
N ASP A 164 16.47 8.21 -4.40
CA ASP A 164 15.99 7.08 -5.24
C ASP A 164 16.17 5.71 -4.56
N LYS A 165 15.85 5.66 -3.25
CA LYS A 165 16.03 4.46 -2.42
C LYS A 165 14.77 4.11 -1.65
N ALA A 166 14.50 2.82 -1.54
CA ALA A 166 13.47 2.32 -0.64
C ALA A 166 13.88 2.58 0.82
N MET A 167 12.95 3.11 1.58
CA MET A 167 13.13 3.41 3.01
C MET A 167 12.43 2.38 3.90
N TRP A 168 11.27 1.92 3.47
CA TRP A 168 10.42 1.02 4.22
C TRP A 168 9.55 0.22 3.27
N ALA A 169 9.23 -1.00 3.64
CA ALA A 169 8.32 -1.86 2.90
C ALA A 169 7.48 -2.72 3.83
N MET A 170 6.30 -3.09 3.35
CA MET A 170 5.35 -3.95 4.05
C MET A 170 4.70 -4.91 3.06
N ARG A 171 4.58 -6.18 3.48
CA ARG A 171 3.73 -7.16 2.80
C ARG A 171 2.51 -7.45 3.65
N THR A 172 1.35 -7.45 3.03
CA THR A 172 0.07 -7.72 3.68
C THR A 172 -0.69 -8.82 2.98
N SER A 173 -1.55 -9.49 3.73
CA SER A 173 -2.60 -10.34 3.16
C SER A 173 -3.97 -9.93 3.67
N THR A 174 -4.99 -9.96 2.82
CA THR A 174 -6.34 -9.61 3.18
C THR A 174 -7.36 -10.47 2.43
N ARG A 175 -8.52 -10.68 3.06
CA ARG A 175 -9.73 -11.20 2.42
C ARG A 175 -10.79 -10.10 2.23
N ARG A 176 -10.43 -8.85 2.47
CA ARG A 176 -11.32 -7.73 2.24
C ARG A 176 -11.53 -7.54 0.74
N THR A 177 -12.79 -7.44 0.35
CA THR A 177 -13.20 -7.09 -1.02
C THR A 177 -13.55 -5.61 -1.15
N ASP A 178 -13.70 -4.90 -0.03
CA ASP A 178 -13.93 -3.46 -0.01
C ASP A 178 -12.59 -2.70 -0.07
N PRO A 179 -12.33 -1.95 -1.16
CA PRO A 179 -11.05 -1.25 -1.34
C PRO A 179 -10.82 -0.15 -0.29
N GLY A 180 -11.89 0.51 0.17
CA GLY A 180 -11.78 1.57 1.18
C GLY A 180 -11.36 1.05 2.55
N ALA A 181 -11.95 -0.08 2.99
CA ALA A 181 -11.54 -0.73 4.22
C ALA A 181 -10.11 -1.26 4.14
N PHE A 182 -9.69 -1.76 2.97
CA PHE A 182 -8.31 -2.17 2.75
C PHE A 182 -7.34 -0.98 2.79
N ALA A 183 -7.67 0.11 2.11
CA ALA A 183 -6.88 1.35 2.14
C ALA A 183 -6.73 1.90 3.57
N ASP A 184 -7.78 1.82 4.39
CA ASP A 184 -7.74 2.27 5.78
C ASP A 184 -6.82 1.41 6.65
N ASP A 185 -6.85 0.09 6.50
CA ASP A 185 -5.94 -0.85 7.17
C ASP A 185 -4.48 -0.58 6.78
N ILE A 186 -4.19 -0.39 5.48
CA ILE A 186 -2.86 -0.03 4.98
C ILE A 186 -2.39 1.29 5.59
N ALA A 187 -3.23 2.33 5.54
CA ALA A 187 -2.88 3.64 6.07
C ALA A 187 -2.59 3.61 7.58
N ALA A 188 -3.35 2.80 8.34
CA ALA A 188 -3.12 2.64 9.77
C ALA A 188 -1.74 2.05 10.06
N THR A 189 -1.37 0.99 9.36
CA THR A 189 -0.07 0.33 9.52
C THR A 189 1.07 1.23 9.06
N VAL A 190 0.96 1.84 7.88
CA VAL A 190 1.94 2.79 7.34
C VAL A 190 2.21 3.90 8.35
N ALA A 191 1.16 4.58 8.84
CA ALA A 191 1.32 5.69 9.77
C ALA A 191 2.00 5.27 11.09
N ALA A 192 1.66 4.09 11.62
CA ALA A 192 2.24 3.58 12.85
C ALA A 192 3.71 3.19 12.68
N ASP A 193 4.02 2.45 11.62
CA ASP A 193 5.36 1.92 11.41
C ASP A 193 6.36 3.00 10.98
N LEU A 194 5.96 3.93 10.11
CA LEU A 194 6.84 5.03 9.69
C LEU A 194 7.20 5.97 10.86
N ARG A 195 6.25 6.18 11.81
CA ARG A 195 6.57 6.91 13.06
C ARG A 195 7.55 6.13 13.91
N ARG A 196 7.30 4.83 14.12
CA ARG A 196 8.19 3.95 14.90
C ARG A 196 9.59 3.86 14.31
N ALA A 197 9.71 3.78 13.00
CA ALA A 197 10.98 3.78 12.28
C ALA A 197 11.67 5.16 12.24
N GLY A 198 11.02 6.20 12.76
CA GLY A 198 11.58 7.55 12.78
C GLY A 198 11.72 8.18 11.38
N ILE A 199 10.94 7.71 10.39
CA ILE A 199 10.95 8.21 9.01
C ILE A 199 10.14 9.48 8.89
N LEU A 200 9.07 9.61 9.66
CA LEU A 200 8.25 10.83 9.70
C LEU A 200 8.88 11.87 10.65
N PRO A 201 8.64 13.18 10.42
CA PRO A 201 8.97 14.21 11.40
C PRO A 201 8.16 14.00 12.70
N GLU A 202 8.69 14.52 13.78
CA GLU A 202 8.00 14.59 15.08
C GLU A 202 6.86 15.60 15.06
#